data_0abd6dce14abd7bac1f5ddf74d358be7
#
_entry.id   0abd6dce14abd7bac1f5ddf74d358be7
#
_cell.length_a   1.000
_cell.length_b   1.000
_cell.length_c   1.000
_cell.angle_alpha   90.00
_cell.angle_beta   90.00
_cell.angle_gamma   90.00
#
_symmetry.space_group_name_H-M   'P 1'
#
loop_
_entity.id
_entity.type
_entity.pdbx_description
1 polymer ?
#
loop_
_entity_poly.entity_id
_entity_poly.type
_entity_poly.pdbx_seq_one_letter_code
_entity_poly.pdbx_strand_id
1 'polypeptide(L)'
;MKHLVLGSSGQIGAHLVKYLQDKGEQVTEYDIEYKQWQDLREAYNPTLESYIDTCDIVHFLAFDVGGAKYLEKNQNKHHFITNNMRIMVNTFELLKTYNKPFIFASSQMAEMSYSSYGMLKALGEKITRDLGGLVVKFWNVYGYETNPQKSHVITDFIKMAKYDGVIKMRTDGTESRQFLYADDACEALLILAKKYKKL
;
A
#
# COMPACT_ATOMS: atom_id res chain seq x y z
N MET A 1 9.42 11.03 14.81
CA MET A 1 9.58 11.36 13.37
C MET A 1 8.24 11.85 12.82
N LYS A 2 8.28 12.61 11.73
CA LYS A 2 7.08 13.01 10.98
C LYS A 2 6.89 12.06 9.80
N HIS A 3 5.89 11.22 9.87
CA HIS A 3 5.58 10.24 8.83
C HIS A 3 4.44 10.77 7.95
N LEU A 4 4.60 10.67 6.62
CA LEU A 4 3.51 10.84 5.68
C LEU A 4 3.08 9.46 5.16
N VAL A 5 1.81 9.09 5.34
CA VAL A 5 1.28 7.80 4.90
C VAL A 5 0.35 8.04 3.72
N LEU A 6 0.82 7.73 2.50
CA LEU A 6 0.02 7.76 1.28
C LEU A 6 -0.71 6.43 1.13
N GLY A 7 -2.04 6.46 1.02
CA GLY A 7 -2.89 5.28 1.06
C GLY A 7 -3.26 4.89 2.50
N SER A 8 -3.47 5.89 3.36
CA SER A 8 -3.67 5.74 4.80
C SER A 8 -5.01 5.10 5.19
N SER A 9 -6.02 5.05 4.30
CA SER A 9 -7.28 4.32 4.52
C SER A 9 -7.22 2.84 4.10
N GLY A 10 -6.18 2.45 3.35
CA GLY A 10 -6.00 1.07 2.91
C GLY A 10 -5.71 0.13 4.07
N GLN A 11 -5.75 -1.19 3.82
CA GLN A 11 -5.53 -2.21 4.86
C GLN A 11 -4.24 -1.97 5.66
N ILE A 12 -3.09 -1.91 4.99
CA ILE A 12 -1.80 -1.69 5.67
C ILE A 12 -1.70 -0.25 6.19
N GLY A 13 -2.19 0.73 5.40
CA GLY A 13 -2.12 2.15 5.76
C GLY A 13 -2.84 2.48 7.05
N ALA A 14 -4.06 2.00 7.24
CA ALA A 14 -4.85 2.26 8.44
C ALA A 14 -4.21 1.64 9.70
N HIS A 15 -3.69 0.41 9.59
CA HIS A 15 -2.91 -0.19 10.67
C HIS A 15 -1.64 0.59 10.98
N LEU A 16 -0.91 1.03 9.95
CA LEU A 16 0.34 1.79 10.12
C LEU A 16 0.08 3.14 10.80
N VAL A 17 -0.95 3.87 10.38
CA VAL A 17 -1.33 5.14 11.01
C VAL A 17 -1.56 4.94 12.51
N LYS A 18 -2.44 3.99 12.87
CA LYS A 18 -2.72 3.69 14.27
C LYS A 18 -1.47 3.26 15.03
N TYR A 19 -0.68 2.35 14.47
CA TYR A 19 0.54 1.83 15.09
C TYR A 19 1.55 2.95 15.37
N LEU A 20 1.78 3.84 14.39
CA LEU A 20 2.70 4.98 14.55
C LEU A 20 2.20 5.96 15.61
N GLN A 21 0.90 6.28 15.63
CA GLN A 21 0.30 7.15 16.65
C GLN A 21 0.42 6.54 18.05
N ASP A 22 0.17 5.24 18.21
CA ASP A 22 0.33 4.51 19.49
C ASP A 22 1.81 4.49 19.97
N LYS A 23 2.78 4.63 19.06
CA LYS A 23 4.21 4.78 19.38
C LYS A 23 4.66 6.22 19.59
N GLY A 24 3.74 7.19 19.56
CA GLY A 24 4.04 8.61 19.78
C GLY A 24 4.70 9.30 18.58
N GLU A 25 4.66 8.70 17.39
CA GLU A 25 5.16 9.31 16.17
C GLU A 25 4.14 10.33 15.60
N GLN A 26 4.60 11.34 14.88
CA GLN A 26 3.72 12.29 14.20
C GLN A 26 3.32 11.71 12.84
N VAL A 27 2.03 11.65 12.54
CA VAL A 27 1.51 11.04 11.31
C VAL A 27 0.63 12.03 10.55
N THR A 28 0.96 12.21 9.27
CA THR A 28 0.08 12.88 8.31
C THR A 28 -0.55 11.80 7.42
N GLU A 29 -1.88 11.79 7.40
CA GLU A 29 -2.67 10.87 6.60
C GLU A 29 -3.01 11.49 5.25
N TYR A 30 -2.90 10.68 4.18
CA TYR A 30 -3.26 11.12 2.84
C TYR A 30 -3.93 9.99 2.06
N ASP A 31 -5.24 10.15 1.81
CA ASP A 31 -6.03 9.17 1.08
C ASP A 31 -7.28 9.81 0.45
N ILE A 32 -7.61 9.41 -0.77
CA ILE A 32 -8.79 9.89 -1.50
C ILE A 32 -10.11 9.55 -0.79
N GLU A 33 -10.15 8.48 0.00
CA GLU A 33 -11.32 8.08 0.78
C GLU A 33 -11.67 9.08 1.90
N TYR A 34 -10.69 9.85 2.38
CA TYR A 34 -10.95 10.89 3.38
C TYR A 34 -11.39 12.21 2.75
N LYS A 35 -10.72 12.60 1.65
CA LYS A 35 -11.00 13.86 0.96
C LYS A 35 -10.70 13.70 -0.53
N GLN A 36 -11.67 14.03 -1.37
CA GLN A 36 -11.52 13.90 -2.84
C GLN A 36 -10.32 14.63 -3.42
N TRP A 37 -9.87 15.72 -2.80
CA TRP A 37 -8.67 16.45 -3.25
C TRP A 37 -7.36 15.75 -2.85
N GLN A 38 -7.39 14.70 -2.01
CA GLN A 38 -6.24 13.84 -1.71
C GLN A 38 -6.05 12.76 -2.79
N ASP A 39 -6.19 13.15 -4.03
CA ASP A 39 -6.04 12.26 -5.19
C ASP A 39 -4.62 12.32 -5.75
N LEU A 40 -3.86 11.25 -5.61
CA LEU A 40 -2.50 11.14 -6.15
C LEU A 40 -2.45 11.05 -7.68
N ARG A 41 -3.59 10.90 -8.35
CA ARG A 41 -3.68 10.91 -9.81
C ARG A 41 -3.62 12.32 -10.39
N GLU A 42 -3.86 13.33 -9.57
CA GLU A 42 -3.76 14.74 -9.95
C GLU A 42 -2.29 15.17 -10.00
N ALA A 43 -1.89 15.77 -11.12
CA ALA A 43 -0.50 16.16 -11.36
C ALA A 43 -0.04 17.36 -10.51
N TYR A 44 -0.98 18.18 -10.05
CA TYR A 44 -0.68 19.36 -9.24
C TYR A 44 -1.48 19.32 -7.94
N ASN A 45 -0.78 19.18 -6.83
CA ASN A 45 -1.39 19.19 -5.51
C ASN A 45 -0.46 19.87 -4.49
N PRO A 46 -0.60 21.19 -4.28
CA PRO A 46 0.28 21.97 -3.41
C PRO A 46 0.22 21.52 -1.95
N THR A 47 -0.90 20.93 -1.51
CA THR A 47 -1.00 20.36 -0.16
C THR A 47 -0.15 19.10 -0.02
N LEU A 48 -0.14 18.23 -1.02
CA LEU A 48 0.72 17.03 -1.03
C LEU A 48 2.20 17.45 -1.06
N GLU A 49 2.55 18.43 -1.87
CA GLU A 49 3.91 18.99 -1.93
C GLU A 49 4.37 19.48 -0.56
N SER A 50 3.54 20.27 0.13
CA SER A 50 3.83 20.76 1.49
C SER A 50 4.00 19.62 2.50
N TYR A 51 3.18 18.58 2.41
CA TYR A 51 3.31 17.42 3.31
C TYR A 51 4.59 16.62 3.03
N ILE A 52 4.95 16.42 1.76
CA ILE A 52 6.21 15.78 1.38
C ILE A 52 7.39 16.61 1.84
N ASP A 53 7.38 17.92 1.63
CA ASP A 53 8.48 18.81 2.03
C ASP A 53 8.73 18.80 3.55
N THR A 54 7.68 18.73 4.35
CA THR A 54 7.76 18.87 5.81
C THR A 54 7.89 17.55 6.58
N CYS A 55 7.66 16.40 5.94
CA CYS A 55 7.82 15.09 6.60
C CYS A 55 9.29 14.63 6.63
N ASP A 56 9.58 13.68 7.53
CA ASP A 56 10.89 13.04 7.62
C ASP A 56 10.98 11.81 6.67
N ILE A 57 9.85 11.14 6.45
CA ILE A 57 9.76 9.94 5.61
C ILE A 57 8.35 9.76 5.04
N VAL A 58 8.28 9.24 3.82
CA VAL A 58 7.03 8.89 3.14
C VAL A 58 6.85 7.37 3.09
N HIS A 59 5.70 6.88 3.56
CA HIS A 59 5.24 5.51 3.34
C HIS A 59 4.33 5.50 2.12
N PHE A 60 4.87 5.10 0.98
CA PHE A 60 4.12 5.04 -0.28
C PHE A 60 3.39 3.70 -0.40
N LEU A 61 2.20 3.63 0.21
CA LEU A 61 1.33 2.45 0.23
C LEU A 61 0.16 2.56 -0.75
N ALA A 62 -0.13 3.79 -1.23
CA ALA A 62 -1.24 4.05 -2.13
C ALA A 62 -1.13 3.29 -3.45
N PHE A 63 -2.18 2.58 -3.80
CA PHE A 63 -2.35 1.89 -5.07
C PHE A 63 -3.84 1.57 -5.27
N ASP A 64 -4.33 1.67 -6.50
CA ASP A 64 -5.68 1.17 -6.82
C ASP A 64 -5.63 -0.37 -6.85
N VAL A 65 -5.90 -0.98 -5.71
CA VAL A 65 -5.75 -2.41 -5.49
C VAL A 65 -6.76 -2.92 -4.46
N GLY A 66 -6.98 -4.21 -4.45
CA GLY A 66 -7.79 -4.95 -3.48
C GLY A 66 -7.40 -6.42 -3.49
N GLY A 67 -8.17 -7.26 -2.79
CA GLY A 67 -7.96 -8.71 -2.75
C GLY A 67 -8.10 -9.38 -4.12
N ALA A 68 -7.94 -10.71 -4.16
CA ALA A 68 -7.93 -11.51 -5.41
C ALA A 68 -9.15 -11.26 -6.30
N LYS A 69 -10.35 -11.13 -5.72
CA LYS A 69 -11.59 -10.84 -6.47
C LYS A 69 -11.53 -9.50 -7.21
N TYR A 70 -10.95 -8.48 -6.57
CA TYR A 70 -10.80 -7.17 -7.16
C TYR A 70 -9.79 -7.19 -8.32
N LEU A 71 -8.63 -7.82 -8.12
CA LEU A 71 -7.59 -7.93 -9.14
C LEU A 71 -8.06 -8.73 -10.34
N GLU A 72 -8.71 -9.88 -10.13
CA GLU A 72 -9.26 -10.70 -11.21
C GLU A 72 -10.19 -9.89 -12.13
N LYS A 73 -11.03 -9.04 -11.53
CA LYS A 73 -12.00 -8.22 -12.27
C LYS A 73 -11.39 -7.00 -12.95
N ASN A 74 -10.34 -6.40 -12.38
CA ASN A 74 -9.93 -5.05 -12.71
C ASN A 74 -8.51 -4.91 -13.26
N GLN A 75 -7.53 -5.76 -12.90
CA GLN A 75 -6.11 -5.51 -13.16
C GLN A 75 -5.74 -5.30 -14.64
N ASN A 76 -6.51 -5.89 -15.57
CA ASN A 76 -6.26 -5.76 -17.00
C ASN A 76 -7.12 -4.67 -17.67
N LYS A 77 -7.89 -3.90 -16.89
CA LYS A 77 -8.69 -2.80 -17.43
C LYS A 77 -7.85 -1.53 -17.56
N HIS A 78 -8.15 -0.76 -18.61
CA HIS A 78 -7.46 0.50 -18.89
C HIS A 78 -7.43 1.44 -17.67
N HIS A 79 -8.58 1.64 -17.00
CA HIS A 79 -8.64 2.54 -15.85
C HIS A 79 -7.75 2.09 -14.67
N PHE A 80 -7.65 0.77 -14.40
CA PHE A 80 -6.78 0.25 -13.35
C PHE A 80 -5.31 0.55 -13.65
N ILE A 81 -4.89 0.29 -14.88
CA ILE A 81 -3.50 0.53 -15.32
C ILE A 81 -3.19 2.01 -15.26
N THR A 82 -4.03 2.85 -15.85
CA THR A 82 -3.79 4.30 -15.92
C THR A 82 -3.86 4.99 -14.56
N ASN A 83 -4.77 4.58 -13.66
CA ASN A 83 -4.81 5.10 -12.30
C ASN A 83 -3.49 4.84 -11.57
N ASN A 84 -3.04 3.60 -11.58
CA ASN A 84 -1.81 3.23 -10.88
C ASN A 84 -0.55 3.86 -11.51
N MET A 85 -0.52 4.01 -12.84
CA MET A 85 0.57 4.75 -13.51
C MET A 85 0.59 6.22 -13.05
N ARG A 86 -0.54 6.91 -13.03
CA ARG A 86 -0.63 8.30 -12.57
C ARG A 86 -0.21 8.45 -11.11
N ILE A 87 -0.72 7.58 -10.22
CA ILE A 87 -0.32 7.54 -8.80
C ILE A 87 1.21 7.44 -8.68
N MET A 88 1.83 6.51 -9.42
CA MET A 88 3.28 6.32 -9.37
C MET A 88 4.04 7.54 -9.93
N VAL A 89 3.72 7.97 -11.13
CA VAL A 89 4.45 9.06 -11.80
C VAL A 89 4.40 10.32 -10.95
N ASN A 90 3.21 10.78 -10.56
CA ASN A 90 3.05 12.02 -9.79
C ASN A 90 3.75 11.95 -8.44
N THR A 91 3.65 10.81 -7.74
CA THR A 91 4.29 10.65 -6.43
C THR A 91 5.81 10.58 -6.54
N PHE A 92 6.35 9.79 -7.47
CA PHE A 92 7.81 9.68 -7.63
C PHE A 92 8.47 10.98 -8.07
N GLU A 93 7.82 11.78 -8.91
CA GLU A 93 8.33 13.11 -9.30
C GLU A 93 8.43 14.04 -8.08
N LEU A 94 7.45 14.04 -7.20
CA LEU A 94 7.52 14.82 -5.96
C LEU A 94 8.60 14.31 -5.02
N LEU A 95 8.71 12.98 -4.82
CA LEU A 95 9.74 12.38 -3.98
C LEU A 95 11.14 12.73 -4.49
N LYS A 96 11.34 12.71 -5.80
CA LYS A 96 12.59 13.13 -6.46
C LYS A 96 12.86 14.63 -6.25
N THR A 97 11.87 15.48 -6.52
CA THR A 97 11.99 16.95 -6.42
C THR A 97 12.40 17.39 -5.02
N TYR A 98 11.80 16.79 -4.00
CA TYR A 98 12.08 17.10 -2.59
C TYR A 98 13.19 16.24 -1.97
N ASN A 99 13.81 15.34 -2.76
CA ASN A 99 14.84 14.40 -2.30
C ASN A 99 14.45 13.72 -0.98
N LYS A 100 13.23 13.17 -0.93
CA LYS A 100 12.59 12.73 0.30
C LYS A 100 12.83 11.23 0.54
N PRO A 101 13.25 10.82 1.76
CA PRO A 101 13.28 9.41 2.15
C PRO A 101 11.90 8.78 2.00
N PHE A 102 11.81 7.58 1.41
CA PHE A 102 10.54 6.90 1.25
C PHE A 102 10.66 5.37 1.21
N ILE A 103 9.57 4.72 1.59
CA ILE A 103 9.39 3.26 1.52
C ILE A 103 8.24 2.99 0.56
N PHE A 104 8.51 2.25 -0.51
CA PHE A 104 7.51 1.83 -1.50
C PHE A 104 6.99 0.42 -1.19
N ALA A 105 5.67 0.29 -1.05
CA ALA A 105 5.01 -0.99 -0.88
C ALA A 105 4.90 -1.72 -2.22
N SER A 106 5.73 -2.72 -2.42
CA SER A 106 5.65 -3.67 -3.52
C SER A 106 4.91 -4.95 -3.12
N SER A 107 4.90 -5.94 -3.98
CA SER A 107 4.22 -7.22 -3.82
C SER A 107 5.08 -8.36 -4.34
N GLN A 108 4.88 -9.57 -3.78
CA GLN A 108 5.40 -10.80 -4.38
C GLN A 108 5.01 -10.93 -5.87
N MET A 109 3.86 -10.38 -6.26
CA MET A 109 3.38 -10.42 -7.65
C MET A 109 4.24 -9.59 -8.62
N ALA A 110 5.18 -8.77 -8.12
CA ALA A 110 6.11 -8.03 -8.96
C ALA A 110 6.98 -8.93 -9.86
N GLU A 111 7.09 -10.22 -9.54
CA GLU A 111 7.81 -11.21 -10.35
C GLU A 111 6.91 -11.92 -11.39
N MET A 112 5.61 -11.60 -11.41
CA MET A 112 4.63 -12.24 -12.29
C MET A 112 4.35 -11.39 -13.52
N SER A 113 5.05 -11.65 -14.63
CA SER A 113 4.94 -10.88 -15.88
C SER A 113 3.57 -10.95 -16.56
N TYR A 114 2.76 -11.95 -16.22
CA TYR A 114 1.37 -12.09 -16.72
C TYR A 114 0.35 -11.24 -15.96
N SER A 115 0.74 -10.61 -14.86
CA SER A 115 -0.12 -9.76 -14.04
C SER A 115 0.18 -8.28 -14.30
N SER A 116 -0.81 -7.52 -14.79
CA SER A 116 -0.67 -6.07 -14.97
C SER A 116 -0.35 -5.37 -13.63
N TYR A 117 -0.97 -5.82 -12.54
CA TYR A 117 -0.63 -5.36 -11.19
C TYR A 117 0.83 -5.65 -10.83
N GLY A 118 1.28 -6.89 -11.10
CA GLY A 118 2.67 -7.29 -10.86
C GLY A 118 3.67 -6.47 -11.67
N MET A 119 3.40 -6.26 -12.96
CA MET A 119 4.27 -5.44 -13.83
C MET A 119 4.37 -3.98 -13.33
N LEU A 120 3.26 -3.40 -12.89
CA LEU A 120 3.25 -2.04 -12.32
C LEU A 120 4.06 -1.97 -11.03
N LYS A 121 3.94 -2.96 -10.14
CA LYS A 121 4.77 -3.05 -8.93
C LYS A 121 6.26 -3.22 -9.26
N ALA A 122 6.59 -4.07 -10.23
CA ALA A 122 7.98 -4.25 -10.70
C ALA A 122 8.58 -2.95 -11.26
N LEU A 123 7.80 -2.17 -12.02
CA LEU A 123 8.22 -0.86 -12.50
C LEU A 123 8.46 0.10 -11.33
N GLY A 124 7.53 0.15 -10.36
CA GLY A 124 7.67 0.95 -9.14
C GLY A 124 8.92 0.59 -8.34
N GLU A 125 9.29 -0.70 -8.27
CA GLU A 125 10.54 -1.12 -7.62
C GLU A 125 11.78 -0.56 -8.31
N LYS A 126 11.80 -0.56 -9.65
CA LYS A 126 12.92 0.00 -10.42
C LYS A 126 13.10 1.48 -10.17
N ILE A 127 12.00 2.24 -10.25
CA ILE A 127 12.02 3.69 -9.97
C ILE A 127 12.43 3.95 -8.52
N THR A 128 11.90 3.17 -7.56
CA THR A 128 12.26 3.30 -6.14
C THR A 128 13.75 3.15 -5.90
N ARG A 129 14.38 2.14 -6.52
CA ARG A 129 15.84 1.92 -6.40
C ARG A 129 16.66 3.03 -7.05
N ASP A 130 16.23 3.52 -8.21
CA ASP A 130 16.88 4.65 -8.90
C ASP A 130 16.86 5.93 -8.06
N LEU A 131 15.73 6.17 -7.36
CA LEU A 131 15.57 7.33 -6.46
C LEU A 131 16.14 7.12 -5.06
N GLY A 132 16.80 6.00 -4.76
CA GLY A 132 17.36 5.71 -3.45
C GLY A 132 16.34 5.38 -2.37
N GLY A 133 15.09 5.07 -2.72
CA GLY A 133 14.05 4.63 -1.80
C GLY A 133 14.21 3.17 -1.38
N LEU A 134 13.46 2.75 -0.36
CA LEU A 134 13.40 1.36 0.09
C LEU A 134 12.19 0.64 -0.51
N VAL A 135 12.40 -0.56 -1.02
CA VAL A 135 11.33 -1.45 -1.49
C VAL A 135 11.00 -2.45 -0.41
N VAL A 136 9.73 -2.53 -0.02
CA VAL A 136 9.20 -3.60 0.84
C VAL A 136 8.22 -4.45 0.03
N LYS A 137 8.51 -5.74 -0.12
CA LYS A 137 7.62 -6.70 -0.79
C LYS A 137 6.70 -7.35 0.24
N PHE A 138 5.41 -7.08 0.11
CA PHE A 138 4.41 -7.76 0.91
C PHE A 138 3.90 -9.04 0.22
N TRP A 139 3.70 -10.09 1.02
CA TRP A 139 2.93 -11.28 0.65
C TRP A 139 1.46 -11.06 1.05
N ASN A 140 0.88 -11.98 1.80
CA ASN A 140 -0.50 -11.81 2.25
C ASN A 140 -0.47 -11.19 3.65
N VAL A 141 -0.72 -9.89 3.72
CA VAL A 141 -0.93 -9.22 5.00
C VAL A 141 -2.38 -9.40 5.41
N TYR A 142 -2.64 -9.74 6.67
CA TYR A 142 -3.98 -9.84 7.23
C TYR A 142 -4.13 -8.97 8.47
N GLY A 143 -5.36 -8.54 8.73
CA GLY A 143 -5.71 -7.68 9.85
C GLY A 143 -7.14 -7.19 9.69
N TYR A 144 -7.52 -6.22 10.47
CA TYR A 144 -8.85 -5.62 10.35
C TYR A 144 -9.01 -4.87 9.04
N GLU A 145 -10.12 -5.10 8.34
CA GLU A 145 -10.44 -4.45 7.05
C GLU A 145 -11.85 -3.88 7.09
N THR A 146 -11.97 -2.62 6.68
CA THR A 146 -13.24 -1.89 6.65
C THR A 146 -13.99 -2.03 5.34
N ASN A 147 -13.28 -2.18 4.20
CA ASN A 147 -13.89 -2.22 2.87
C ASN A 147 -14.17 -3.66 2.42
N PRO A 148 -15.44 -4.12 2.42
CA PRO A 148 -15.78 -5.49 2.05
C PRO A 148 -15.58 -5.81 0.56
N GLN A 149 -15.51 -4.79 -0.31
CA GLN A 149 -15.30 -5.01 -1.75
C GLN A 149 -13.82 -5.25 -2.09
N LYS A 150 -12.92 -4.81 -1.21
CA LYS A 150 -11.47 -4.96 -1.35
C LYS A 150 -10.88 -5.96 -0.35
N SER A 151 -11.72 -6.68 0.42
CA SER A 151 -11.31 -7.59 1.49
C SER A 151 -10.48 -8.76 0.98
N HIS A 152 -9.65 -9.31 1.87
CA HIS A 152 -8.76 -10.43 1.62
C HIS A 152 -9.29 -11.73 2.27
N VAL A 153 -8.67 -12.84 1.91
CA VAL A 153 -9.16 -14.18 2.21
C VAL A 153 -9.42 -14.45 3.70
N ILE A 154 -8.57 -14.00 4.60
CA ILE A 154 -8.75 -14.23 6.05
C ILE A 154 -10.00 -13.50 6.55
N THR A 155 -10.18 -12.24 6.17
CA THR A 155 -11.37 -11.45 6.51
C THR A 155 -12.63 -12.09 5.93
N ASP A 156 -12.58 -12.54 4.67
CA ASP A 156 -13.70 -13.21 4.02
C ASP A 156 -14.07 -14.52 4.75
N PHE A 157 -13.09 -15.34 5.12
CA PHE A 157 -13.32 -16.60 5.82
C PHE A 157 -13.92 -16.39 7.21
N ILE A 158 -13.41 -15.40 7.96
CA ILE A 158 -13.99 -15.04 9.27
C ILE A 158 -15.45 -14.62 9.13
N LYS A 159 -15.78 -13.82 8.12
CA LYS A 159 -17.17 -13.39 7.84
C LYS A 159 -18.05 -14.58 7.49
N MET A 160 -17.63 -15.43 6.56
CA MET A 160 -18.38 -16.62 6.16
C MET A 160 -18.60 -17.58 7.36
N ALA A 161 -17.55 -17.85 8.14
CA ALA A 161 -17.69 -18.71 9.32
C ALA A 161 -18.67 -18.13 10.34
N LYS A 162 -18.61 -16.80 10.58
CA LYS A 162 -19.44 -16.13 11.59
C LYS A 162 -20.89 -15.99 11.20
N TYR A 163 -21.17 -15.65 9.94
CA TYR A 163 -22.52 -15.27 9.48
C TYR A 163 -23.20 -16.37 8.68
N ASP A 164 -22.46 -17.15 7.89
CA ASP A 164 -23.01 -18.16 7.02
C ASP A 164 -22.87 -19.59 7.60
N GLY A 165 -22.03 -19.75 8.64
CA GLY A 165 -21.70 -21.06 9.24
C GLY A 165 -20.92 -22.01 8.33
N VAL A 166 -20.59 -21.57 7.11
CA VAL A 166 -19.89 -22.37 6.09
C VAL A 166 -18.87 -21.50 5.35
N ILE A 167 -17.63 -21.98 5.26
CA ILE A 167 -16.58 -21.35 4.47
C ILE A 167 -16.62 -21.92 3.05
N LYS A 168 -17.04 -21.12 2.08
CA LYS A 168 -17.04 -21.50 0.66
C LYS A 168 -15.72 -21.09 0.04
N MET A 169 -14.85 -22.06 -0.17
CA MET A 169 -13.56 -21.84 -0.82
C MET A 169 -13.74 -21.73 -2.34
N ARG A 170 -12.84 -20.97 -2.99
CA ARG A 170 -12.80 -20.83 -4.46
C ARG A 170 -11.95 -21.92 -5.11
N THR A 171 -11.18 -22.62 -4.30
CA THR A 171 -10.22 -23.65 -4.68
C THR A 171 -10.44 -24.89 -3.81
N ASP A 172 -9.67 -25.94 -4.03
CA ASP A 172 -9.75 -27.21 -3.27
C ASP A 172 -9.08 -27.15 -1.89
N GLY A 173 -8.46 -26.03 -1.53
CA GLY A 173 -7.84 -25.82 -0.23
C GLY A 173 -6.42 -26.38 -0.09
N THR A 174 -5.81 -26.78 -1.18
CA THR A 174 -4.44 -27.31 -1.19
C THR A 174 -3.37 -26.23 -1.25
N GLU A 175 -3.75 -24.95 -1.49
CA GLU A 175 -2.80 -23.88 -1.55
C GLU A 175 -2.14 -23.57 -0.21
N SER A 176 -0.83 -23.46 -0.24
CA SER A 176 -0.03 -22.92 0.85
C SER A 176 0.31 -21.44 0.59
N ARG A 177 0.10 -20.60 1.58
CA ARG A 177 0.41 -19.16 1.52
C ARG A 177 1.09 -18.73 2.80
N GLN A 178 2.00 -17.76 2.68
CA GLN A 178 2.58 -17.10 3.83
C GLN A 178 1.68 -15.91 4.21
N PHE A 179 1.40 -15.78 5.50
CA PHE A 179 0.61 -14.68 6.04
C PHE A 179 1.42 -13.91 7.08
N LEU A 180 1.32 -12.59 7.03
CA LEU A 180 1.92 -11.66 7.99
C LEU A 180 0.81 -10.85 8.66
N TYR A 181 0.83 -10.76 9.98
CA TYR A 181 -0.10 -9.90 10.70
C TYR A 181 0.21 -8.42 10.43
N ALA A 182 -0.82 -7.59 10.32
CA ALA A 182 -0.66 -6.19 9.92
C ALA A 182 0.19 -5.38 10.90
N ASP A 183 0.07 -5.63 12.22
CA ASP A 183 0.87 -4.90 13.21
C ASP A 183 2.35 -5.29 13.16
N ASP A 184 2.68 -6.55 12.84
CA ASP A 184 4.07 -6.99 12.63
C ASP A 184 4.66 -6.32 11.37
N ALA A 185 3.84 -6.16 10.31
CA ALA A 185 4.23 -5.40 9.14
C ALA A 185 4.48 -3.92 9.47
N CYS A 186 3.65 -3.32 10.33
CA CYS A 186 3.80 -1.95 10.78
C CYS A 186 5.06 -1.74 11.64
N GLU A 187 5.38 -2.69 12.52
CA GLU A 187 6.62 -2.68 13.29
C GLU A 187 7.84 -2.71 12.38
N ALA A 188 7.84 -3.60 11.38
CA ALA A 188 8.91 -3.67 10.39
C ALA A 188 9.07 -2.36 9.62
N LEU A 189 7.98 -1.72 9.18
CA LEU A 189 8.00 -0.43 8.51
C LEU A 189 8.57 0.69 9.39
N LEU A 190 8.23 0.73 10.69
CA LEU A 190 8.79 1.70 11.62
C LEU A 190 10.30 1.49 11.85
N ILE A 191 10.74 0.23 11.98
CA ILE A 191 12.16 -0.12 12.11
C ILE A 191 12.94 0.34 10.87
N LEU A 192 12.42 0.07 9.66
CA LEU A 192 13.02 0.52 8.41
C LEU A 192 13.08 2.05 8.32
N ALA A 193 12.01 2.74 8.69
CA ALA A 193 11.98 4.20 8.72
C ALA A 193 13.07 4.78 9.61
N LYS A 194 13.25 4.23 10.83
CA LYS A 194 14.27 4.67 11.79
C LYS A 194 15.70 4.35 11.34
N LYS A 195 15.88 3.31 10.55
CA LYS A 195 17.20 2.87 10.04
C LYS A 195 17.51 3.39 8.64
N TYR A 196 16.62 4.10 7.99
CA TYR A 196 16.74 4.51 6.58
C TYR A 196 18.11 5.11 6.24
N LYS A 197 18.63 6.01 7.08
CA LYS A 197 19.95 6.66 6.84
C LYS A 197 21.16 5.74 7.06
N LYS A 198 20.95 4.50 7.50
CA LYS A 198 22.02 3.52 7.79
C LYS A 198 22.03 2.35 6.80
N LEU A 199 21.05 2.32 5.86
CA LEU A 199 20.94 1.34 4.80
C LEU A 199 21.46 1.91 3.48
#